data_4a38e3d22ec25b966bca9078af2448f0
#
_entry.id   4a38e3d22ec25b966bca9078af2448f0
#
_cell.length_a   1.000
_cell.length_b   1.000
_cell.length_c   1.000
_cell.angle_alpha   90.00
_cell.angle_beta   90.00
_cell.angle_gamma   90.00
#
_symmetry.space_group_name_H-M   'P 1'
#
loop_
_entity.id
_entity.type
_entity.pdbx_description
1 polymer ?
#
loop_
_entity_poly.entity_id
_entity_poly.type
_entity_poly.pdbx_seq_one_letter_code
_entity_poly.pdbx_strand_id
1 'polypeptide(L)'
;GHAQTIWAALYARRVQGLPVAYQRERWATPDGDFVDVDFHFSTRREAPWLVLFHGLEGSSSSHYAQAFADVANGLGWNYAVPHFRGCSGELNLAPRAYHSGDHEEIGWILDGLRQRAGQALHVVGVSLGGNALLRWAQEAGDRASTTVHAVAAVCSPIDLAAGGHAIGRGFNRQVYTRMFLRSMKPKALAKWAQHPGLFNRERLMAARDLYEFDNLFTAPLHGFKNTDDYWLRASAKPHLARIRVPALVLNARNDPFVPASSLPGAHEVGRCVTLWQPAHGGHVGFPSGRFPGHVRGMPEAVVDWLRAPA
;
A
#
# COMPACT_ATOMS: atom_id res chain seq x y z
N GLY A 1 5.24 -17.15 9.10
CA GLY A 1 4.17 -16.23 8.72
C GLY A 1 3.75 -15.33 9.89
N HIS A 2 2.81 -15.78 10.72
CA HIS A 2 2.20 -14.96 11.77
C HIS A 2 3.22 -14.33 12.75
N ALA A 3 4.14 -15.15 13.30
CA ALA A 3 5.15 -14.65 14.23
C ALA A 3 6.00 -13.53 13.59
N GLN A 4 6.41 -13.70 12.33
CA GLN A 4 7.20 -12.68 11.61
C GLN A 4 6.39 -11.40 11.36
N THR A 5 5.09 -11.52 11.04
CA THR A 5 4.18 -10.40 10.85
C THR A 5 3.98 -9.61 12.14
N ILE A 6 3.58 -10.29 13.22
CA ILE A 6 3.25 -9.65 14.50
C ILE A 6 4.50 -9.08 15.18
N TRP A 7 5.59 -9.88 15.23
CA TRP A 7 6.83 -9.45 15.85
C TRP A 7 7.43 -8.22 15.20
N ALA A 8 7.49 -8.21 13.86
CA ALA A 8 7.99 -7.07 13.10
C ALA A 8 7.20 -5.80 13.36
N ALA A 9 5.88 -5.90 13.41
CA ALA A 9 5.01 -4.75 13.62
C ALA A 9 5.11 -4.17 15.05
N LEU A 10 5.33 -5.01 16.07
CA LEU A 10 5.24 -4.60 17.47
C LEU A 10 6.59 -4.37 18.14
N TYR A 11 7.62 -5.17 17.84
CA TYR A 11 8.82 -5.26 18.65
C TYR A 11 10.14 -5.03 17.90
N ALA A 12 10.20 -5.28 16.59
CA ALA A 12 11.43 -5.10 15.83
C ALA A 12 11.81 -3.61 15.71
N ARG A 13 13.11 -3.32 15.69
CA ARG A 13 13.61 -1.96 15.48
C ARG A 13 13.29 -1.49 14.05
N ARG A 14 12.78 -0.27 13.94
CA ARG A 14 12.36 0.32 12.67
C ARG A 14 13.42 1.22 12.06
N VAL A 15 14.18 1.89 12.92
CA VAL A 15 15.18 2.90 12.55
C VAL A 15 16.51 2.62 13.29
N GLN A 16 17.60 3.14 12.73
CA GLN A 16 18.95 3.06 13.36
C GLN A 16 19.32 4.31 14.16
N GLY A 17 18.47 5.23 14.32
CA GLY A 17 18.71 6.47 15.06
C GLY A 17 17.38 7.07 15.50
N LEU A 18 17.28 8.37 15.40
CA LEU A 18 16.00 9.05 15.59
C LEU A 18 15.15 8.88 14.34
N PRO A 19 13.82 8.69 14.48
CA PRO A 19 12.90 8.72 13.37
C PRO A 19 13.04 10.04 12.59
N VAL A 20 12.86 9.99 11.27
CA VAL A 20 12.86 11.19 10.45
C VAL A 20 11.71 12.11 10.86
N ALA A 21 11.96 13.42 10.83
CA ALA A 21 10.91 14.42 10.98
C ALA A 21 10.17 14.59 9.65
N TYR A 22 8.86 14.65 9.71
CA TYR A 22 8.02 14.91 8.55
C TYR A 22 7.49 16.34 8.54
N GLN A 23 7.44 16.91 7.34
CA GLN A 23 6.67 18.09 7.03
C GLN A 23 5.41 17.65 6.29
N ARG A 24 4.23 17.91 6.86
CA ARG A 24 2.94 17.56 6.23
C ARG A 24 2.47 18.69 5.34
N GLU A 25 2.02 18.32 4.16
CA GLU A 25 1.31 19.22 3.24
C GLU A 25 -0.05 18.64 2.89
N ARG A 26 -1.06 19.51 2.80
CA ARG A 26 -2.39 19.15 2.32
C ARG A 26 -2.55 19.54 0.87
N TRP A 27 -2.90 18.58 0.04
CA TRP A 27 -3.14 18.77 -1.38
C TRP A 27 -4.64 18.69 -1.66
N ALA A 28 -5.21 19.76 -2.25
CA ALA A 28 -6.59 19.75 -2.70
C ALA A 28 -6.73 18.84 -3.93
N THR A 29 -7.68 17.90 -3.86
CA THR A 29 -7.96 16.99 -4.97
C THR A 29 -8.96 17.59 -5.96
N PRO A 30 -9.00 17.13 -7.23
CA PRO A 30 -9.91 17.67 -8.24
C PRO A 30 -11.40 17.58 -7.89
N ASP A 31 -11.77 16.64 -7.01
CA ASP A 31 -13.14 16.43 -6.54
C ASP A 31 -13.52 17.26 -5.29
N GLY A 32 -12.70 18.26 -4.94
CA GLY A 32 -12.95 19.16 -3.81
C GLY A 32 -12.67 18.55 -2.44
N ASP A 33 -11.92 17.47 -2.40
CA ASP A 33 -11.46 16.80 -1.17
C ASP A 33 -9.97 17.10 -0.94
N PHE A 34 -9.27 16.29 -0.14
CA PHE A 34 -7.86 16.44 0.11
C PHE A 34 -7.13 15.11 0.30
N VAL A 35 -5.83 15.16 0.04
CA VAL A 35 -4.84 14.15 0.41
C VAL A 35 -3.72 14.82 1.17
N ASP A 36 -3.37 14.30 2.35
CA ASP A 36 -2.20 14.77 3.09
C ASP A 36 -0.96 13.96 2.68
N VAL A 37 0.16 14.65 2.48
CA VAL A 37 1.44 14.03 2.13
C VAL A 37 2.47 14.40 3.17
N ASP A 38 3.11 13.41 3.77
CA ASP A 38 4.21 13.59 4.71
C ASP A 38 5.54 13.53 3.95
N PHE A 39 6.31 14.62 4.01
CA PHE A 39 7.60 14.77 3.35
C PHE A 39 8.76 14.74 4.33
N HIS A 40 9.84 14.07 3.94
CA HIS A 40 11.16 14.25 4.51
C HIS A 40 12.11 14.70 3.40
N PHE A 41 12.69 15.87 3.55
CA PHE A 41 13.57 16.46 2.54
C PHE A 41 15.03 16.17 2.85
N SER A 42 15.75 15.72 1.85
CA SER A 42 17.21 15.62 1.89
C SER A 42 17.85 17.01 1.90
N THR A 43 19.01 17.12 2.55
CA THR A 43 19.87 18.30 2.44
C THR A 43 20.66 18.35 1.13
N ARG A 44 20.68 17.25 0.37
CA ARG A 44 21.40 17.18 -0.92
C ARG A 44 20.55 17.80 -2.02
N ARG A 45 21.17 18.69 -2.80
CA ARG A 45 20.56 19.23 -4.02
C ARG A 45 20.34 18.07 -5.03
N GLU A 46 19.20 18.09 -5.70
CA GLU A 46 18.83 17.09 -6.73
C GLU A 46 18.81 15.64 -6.21
N ALA A 47 18.53 15.46 -4.91
CA ALA A 47 18.39 14.12 -4.33
C ALA A 47 17.27 13.32 -5.00
N PRO A 48 17.45 12.02 -5.27
CA PRO A 48 16.36 11.16 -5.74
C PRO A 48 15.18 11.14 -4.77
N TRP A 49 14.02 10.76 -5.28
CA TRP A 49 12.79 10.66 -4.50
C TRP A 49 12.34 9.22 -4.34
N LEU A 50 12.08 8.84 -3.12
CA LEU A 50 11.36 7.62 -2.77
C LEU A 50 9.95 7.98 -2.33
N VAL A 51 8.95 7.40 -2.97
CA VAL A 51 7.53 7.56 -2.62
C VAL A 51 7.00 6.25 -2.06
N LEU A 52 6.24 6.28 -0.96
CA LEU A 52 5.66 5.08 -0.39
C LEU A 52 4.14 5.22 -0.23
N PHE A 53 3.38 4.35 -0.90
CA PHE A 53 1.95 4.14 -0.67
C PHE A 53 1.75 3.05 0.37
N HIS A 54 1.08 3.38 1.46
CA HIS A 54 0.93 2.50 2.61
C HIS A 54 -0.15 1.41 2.42
N GLY A 55 -0.20 0.44 3.31
CA GLY A 55 -1.23 -0.61 3.34
C GLY A 55 -2.55 -0.14 3.96
N LEU A 56 -3.51 -1.07 4.04
CA LEU A 56 -4.82 -0.84 4.65
C LEU A 56 -4.67 -0.26 6.06
N GLU A 57 -5.32 0.90 6.30
CA GLU A 57 -5.28 1.64 7.57
C GLU A 57 -3.87 2.06 8.03
N GLY A 58 -2.90 2.07 7.11
CA GLY A 58 -1.53 2.50 7.37
C GLY A 58 -1.35 4.02 7.34
N SER A 59 -0.12 4.46 7.55
CA SER A 59 0.32 5.86 7.52
C SER A 59 1.85 5.95 7.45
N SER A 60 2.40 7.16 7.45
CA SER A 60 3.85 7.41 7.62
C SER A 60 4.41 6.86 8.95
N SER A 61 3.55 6.62 9.97
CA SER A 61 3.94 6.01 11.25
C SER A 61 3.98 4.48 11.22
N SER A 62 3.56 3.83 10.14
CA SER A 62 3.65 2.37 10.00
C SER A 62 5.10 1.90 10.10
N HIS A 63 5.33 0.74 10.72
CA HIS A 63 6.68 0.22 10.96
C HIS A 63 7.55 0.16 9.70
N TYR A 64 6.97 -0.29 8.59
CA TYR A 64 7.64 -0.35 7.29
C TYR A 64 7.90 1.04 6.70
N ALA A 65 6.94 1.98 6.85
CA ALA A 65 7.13 3.34 6.35
C ALA A 65 8.28 4.04 7.05
N GLN A 66 8.42 3.86 8.37
CA GLN A 66 9.54 4.37 9.15
C GLN A 66 10.87 3.71 8.73
N ALA A 67 10.86 2.39 8.44
CA ALA A 67 12.07 1.70 7.99
C ALA A 67 12.51 2.16 6.58
N PHE A 68 11.58 2.36 5.65
CA PHE A 68 11.89 2.97 4.35
C PHE A 68 12.38 4.42 4.47
N ALA A 69 11.79 5.21 5.39
CA ALA A 69 12.24 6.57 5.67
C ALA A 69 13.69 6.60 6.17
N ASP A 70 14.04 5.69 7.08
CA ASP A 70 15.39 5.57 7.63
C ASP A 70 16.42 5.17 6.56
N VAL A 71 16.06 4.26 5.65
CA VAL A 71 16.90 3.90 4.50
C VAL A 71 17.06 5.08 3.54
N ALA A 72 15.97 5.75 3.17
CA ALA A 72 16.01 6.91 2.29
C ALA A 72 16.86 8.05 2.87
N ASN A 73 16.69 8.36 4.17
CA ASN A 73 17.49 9.34 4.88
C ASN A 73 18.98 8.96 4.88
N GLY A 74 19.31 7.70 5.17
CA GLY A 74 20.69 7.20 5.14
C GLY A 74 21.38 7.31 3.77
N LEU A 75 20.60 7.24 2.68
CA LEU A 75 21.06 7.44 1.31
C LEU A 75 21.09 8.93 0.90
N GLY A 76 20.55 9.83 1.72
CA GLY A 76 20.37 11.24 1.39
C GLY A 76 19.33 11.45 0.29
N TRP A 77 18.25 10.68 0.29
CA TRP A 77 17.12 10.80 -0.63
C TRP A 77 15.98 11.61 0.00
N ASN A 78 15.19 12.26 -0.84
CA ASN A 78 13.88 12.76 -0.43
C ASN A 78 12.92 11.58 -0.24
N TYR A 79 12.00 11.72 0.71
CA TYR A 79 11.00 10.69 0.98
C TYR A 79 9.61 11.29 1.11
N ALA A 80 8.61 10.68 0.49
CA ALA A 80 7.23 11.12 0.56
C ALA A 80 6.29 9.95 0.88
N VAL A 81 5.36 10.18 1.80
CA VAL A 81 4.28 9.23 2.11
C VAL A 81 2.95 9.92 1.90
N PRO A 82 2.33 9.77 0.73
CA PRO A 82 0.94 10.15 0.54
C PRO A 82 0.04 9.28 1.43
N HIS A 83 -0.89 9.90 2.13
CA HIS A 83 -1.89 9.19 2.93
C HIS A 83 -3.13 8.94 2.10
N PHE A 84 -3.60 7.71 2.05
CA PHE A 84 -4.92 7.44 1.50
C PHE A 84 -5.99 8.20 2.28
N ARG A 85 -7.10 8.54 1.63
CA ARG A 85 -8.19 9.36 2.20
C ARG A 85 -8.64 8.83 3.55
N GLY A 86 -8.69 9.70 4.55
CA GLY A 86 -9.04 9.34 5.92
C GLY A 86 -7.96 8.57 6.71
N CYS A 87 -6.70 8.51 6.21
CA CYS A 87 -5.60 7.83 6.90
C CYS A 87 -4.54 8.78 7.49
N SER A 88 -4.66 10.08 7.31
CA SER A 88 -3.73 11.08 7.83
C SER A 88 -4.02 11.54 9.27
N GLY A 89 -5.09 11.05 9.87
CA GLY A 89 -5.62 11.48 11.17
C GLY A 89 -6.92 12.29 11.05
N GLU A 90 -7.22 12.84 9.87
CA GLU A 90 -8.47 13.51 9.56
C GLU A 90 -9.27 12.71 8.53
N LEU A 91 -10.60 12.73 8.66
CA LEU A 91 -11.49 12.13 7.69
C LEU A 91 -11.60 13.05 6.48
N ASN A 92 -11.47 12.49 5.28
CA ASN A 92 -11.67 13.22 4.03
C ASN A 92 -13.11 13.74 3.88
N LEU A 93 -13.32 14.70 2.99
CA LEU A 93 -14.61 15.42 2.86
C LEU A 93 -15.59 14.71 1.92
N ALA A 94 -15.12 14.23 0.77
CA ALA A 94 -15.98 13.62 -0.25
C ALA A 94 -16.69 12.33 0.23
N PRO A 95 -17.85 11.97 -0.34
CA PRO A 95 -18.60 10.75 -0.02
C PRO A 95 -17.92 9.50 -0.62
N ARG A 96 -16.63 9.40 -0.45
CA ARG A 96 -15.80 8.26 -0.88
C ARG A 96 -14.73 7.92 0.16
N ALA A 97 -14.15 6.78 0.02
CA ALA A 97 -12.97 6.33 0.76
C ALA A 97 -11.83 6.02 -0.24
N TYR A 98 -10.80 5.33 0.20
CA TYR A 98 -9.79 4.73 -0.67
C TYR A 98 -10.10 3.26 -0.91
N HIS A 99 -9.55 2.69 -1.98
CA HIS A 99 -9.68 1.27 -2.27
C HIS A 99 -8.44 0.71 -2.98
N SER A 100 -8.33 -0.62 -3.02
CA SER A 100 -7.12 -1.30 -3.50
C SER A 100 -6.85 -1.15 -5.01
N GLY A 101 -7.82 -0.72 -5.79
CA GLY A 101 -7.68 -0.51 -7.23
C GLY A 101 -7.68 0.96 -7.66
N ASP A 102 -7.49 1.91 -6.75
CA ASP A 102 -7.62 3.35 -6.98
C ASP A 102 -6.44 3.93 -7.78
N HIS A 103 -6.28 3.44 -9.00
CA HIS A 103 -5.18 3.81 -9.88
C HIS A 103 -5.23 5.28 -10.34
N GLU A 104 -6.42 5.87 -10.41
CA GLU A 104 -6.59 7.28 -10.80
C GLU A 104 -6.01 8.21 -9.73
N GLU A 105 -6.32 7.96 -8.46
CA GLU A 105 -5.77 8.74 -7.35
C GLU A 105 -4.25 8.53 -7.20
N ILE A 106 -3.76 7.30 -7.36
CA ILE A 106 -2.31 7.03 -7.42
C ILE A 106 -1.66 7.85 -8.53
N GLY A 107 -2.26 7.88 -9.73
CA GLY A 107 -1.74 8.64 -10.87
C GLY A 107 -1.70 10.14 -10.59
N TRP A 108 -2.78 10.71 -10.10
CA TRP A 108 -2.85 12.12 -9.75
C TRP A 108 -1.78 12.53 -8.71
N ILE A 109 -1.59 11.71 -7.67
CA ILE A 109 -0.57 11.94 -6.65
C ILE A 109 0.84 11.86 -7.25
N LEU A 110 1.11 10.83 -8.06
CA LEU A 110 2.42 10.63 -8.69
C LEU A 110 2.77 11.76 -9.67
N ASP A 111 1.80 12.26 -10.42
CA ASP A 111 1.99 13.39 -11.34
C ASP A 111 2.36 14.66 -10.57
N GLY A 112 1.70 14.94 -9.46
CA GLY A 112 2.03 16.07 -8.58
C GLY A 112 3.44 15.93 -7.98
N LEU A 113 3.79 14.74 -7.50
CA LEU A 113 5.14 14.46 -6.97
C LEU A 113 6.21 14.52 -8.05
N ARG A 114 5.92 14.06 -9.26
CA ARG A 114 6.83 14.12 -10.41
C ARG A 114 7.13 15.57 -10.83
N GLN A 115 6.10 16.42 -10.84
CA GLN A 115 6.26 17.86 -11.10
C GLN A 115 7.14 18.50 -10.04
N ARG A 116 6.91 18.20 -8.76
CA ARG A 116 7.71 18.71 -7.65
C ARG A 116 9.16 18.22 -7.70
N ALA A 117 9.37 16.95 -7.99
CA ALA A 117 10.68 16.33 -8.03
C ALA A 117 11.56 16.80 -9.21
N GLY A 118 10.94 17.21 -10.31
CA GLY A 118 11.63 17.52 -11.57
C GLY A 118 12.30 16.32 -12.25
N GLN A 119 12.19 15.13 -11.66
CA GLN A 119 12.82 13.88 -12.12
C GLN A 119 11.91 12.68 -11.87
N ALA A 120 12.16 11.55 -12.53
CA ALA A 120 11.41 10.31 -12.33
C ALA A 120 11.55 9.79 -10.90
N LEU A 121 10.47 9.22 -10.37
CA LEU A 121 10.35 8.79 -8.98
C LEU A 121 10.69 7.31 -8.82
N HIS A 122 11.21 6.92 -7.66
CA HIS A 122 11.24 5.53 -7.18
C HIS A 122 10.03 5.32 -6.27
N VAL A 123 9.21 4.32 -6.55
CA VAL A 123 7.92 4.19 -5.86
C VAL A 123 7.76 2.80 -5.26
N VAL A 124 7.35 2.77 -4.00
CA VAL A 124 7.01 1.54 -3.27
C VAL A 124 5.55 1.58 -2.87
N GLY A 125 4.84 0.50 -3.11
CA GLY A 125 3.51 0.27 -2.55
C GLY A 125 3.55 -0.94 -1.62
N VAL A 126 2.99 -0.80 -0.42
CA VAL A 126 2.96 -1.88 0.57
C VAL A 126 1.54 -2.40 0.71
N SER A 127 1.38 -3.72 0.66
CA SER A 127 0.08 -4.38 0.84
C SER A 127 -0.98 -3.81 -0.13
N LEU A 128 -2.08 -3.24 0.36
CA LEU A 128 -3.10 -2.55 -0.43
C LEU A 128 -2.49 -1.51 -1.39
N GLY A 129 -1.58 -0.68 -0.88
CA GLY A 129 -0.91 0.36 -1.68
C GLY A 129 -0.08 -0.22 -2.82
N GLY A 130 0.48 -1.43 -2.66
CA GLY A 130 1.21 -2.10 -3.73
C GLY A 130 0.30 -2.62 -4.84
N ASN A 131 -0.88 -3.14 -4.51
CA ASN A 131 -1.86 -3.52 -5.53
C ASN A 131 -2.36 -2.28 -6.30
N ALA A 132 -2.68 -1.18 -5.61
CA ALA A 132 -3.11 0.07 -6.25
C ALA A 132 -2.00 0.65 -7.17
N LEU A 133 -0.74 0.61 -6.73
CA LEU A 133 0.42 1.02 -7.52
C LEU A 133 0.60 0.17 -8.78
N LEU A 134 0.48 -1.15 -8.67
CA LEU A 134 0.55 -2.03 -9.85
C LEU A 134 -0.62 -1.79 -10.80
N ARG A 135 -1.84 -1.55 -10.29
CA ARG A 135 -2.99 -1.16 -11.10
C ARG A 135 -2.71 0.13 -11.87
N TRP A 136 -2.13 1.14 -11.21
CA TRP A 136 -1.69 2.36 -11.89
C TRP A 136 -0.66 2.07 -13.00
N ALA A 137 0.39 1.28 -12.71
CA ALA A 137 1.42 0.97 -13.69
C ALA A 137 0.85 0.24 -14.93
N GLN A 138 -0.19 -0.58 -14.75
CA GLN A 138 -0.90 -1.27 -15.83
C GLN A 138 -1.71 -0.33 -16.71
N GLU A 139 -2.42 0.63 -16.10
CA GLU A 139 -3.28 1.58 -16.82
C GLU A 139 -2.47 2.72 -17.46
N ALA A 140 -1.37 3.13 -16.83
CA ALA A 140 -0.46 4.13 -17.38
C ALA A 140 0.33 3.61 -18.61
N GLY A 141 0.60 2.29 -18.68
CA GLY A 141 1.31 1.68 -19.79
C GLY A 141 2.65 2.35 -20.07
N ASP A 142 2.92 2.71 -21.33
CA ASP A 142 4.19 3.33 -21.72
C ASP A 142 4.42 4.71 -21.09
N ARG A 143 3.35 5.42 -20.72
CA ARG A 143 3.46 6.73 -20.04
C ARG A 143 4.02 6.63 -18.63
N ALA A 144 3.96 5.47 -17.99
CA ALA A 144 4.51 5.28 -16.65
C ALA A 144 5.99 5.68 -16.55
N SER A 145 6.79 5.44 -17.61
CA SER A 145 8.22 5.78 -17.67
C SER A 145 8.52 7.29 -17.60
N THR A 146 7.55 8.14 -17.90
CA THR A 146 7.70 9.61 -17.77
C THR A 146 7.55 10.07 -16.32
N THR A 147 6.92 9.26 -15.49
CA THR A 147 6.60 9.58 -14.09
C THR A 147 7.51 8.84 -13.10
N VAL A 148 7.76 7.55 -13.34
CA VAL A 148 8.55 6.73 -12.43
C VAL A 148 9.74 6.08 -13.12
N HIS A 149 10.83 5.91 -12.37
CA HIS A 149 11.98 5.12 -12.79
C HIS A 149 11.71 3.62 -12.64
N ALA A 150 11.18 3.23 -11.50
CA ALA A 150 10.79 1.86 -11.18
C ALA A 150 9.74 1.84 -10.07
N VAL A 151 8.98 0.75 -9.97
CA VAL A 151 7.99 0.53 -8.92
C VAL A 151 8.26 -0.79 -8.18
N ALA A 152 7.92 -0.86 -6.90
CA ALA A 152 7.97 -2.08 -6.11
C ALA A 152 6.67 -2.29 -5.34
N ALA A 153 6.05 -3.45 -5.48
CA ALA A 153 4.90 -3.88 -4.70
C ALA A 153 5.34 -4.92 -3.65
N VAL A 154 5.18 -4.59 -2.38
CA VAL A 154 5.66 -5.38 -1.25
C VAL A 154 4.50 -6.01 -0.50
N CYS A 155 4.49 -7.34 -0.40
CA CYS A 155 3.45 -8.12 0.28
C CYS A 155 2.02 -7.77 -0.17
N SER A 156 1.85 -7.49 -1.46
CA SER A 156 0.59 -7.00 -1.99
C SER A 156 -0.37 -8.15 -2.30
N PRO A 157 -1.63 -8.07 -1.85
CA PRO A 157 -2.68 -9.00 -2.27
C PRO A 157 -3.13 -8.66 -3.69
N ILE A 158 -2.33 -9.04 -4.68
CA ILE A 158 -2.59 -8.76 -6.11
C ILE A 158 -3.74 -9.60 -6.69
N ASP A 159 -4.15 -10.65 -5.98
CA ASP A 159 -5.39 -11.38 -6.13
C ASP A 159 -6.23 -11.08 -4.89
N LEU A 160 -7.12 -10.07 -4.99
CA LEU A 160 -7.89 -9.59 -3.85
C LEU A 160 -8.88 -10.62 -3.32
N ALA A 161 -9.43 -11.47 -4.18
CA ALA A 161 -10.34 -12.52 -3.75
C ALA A 161 -9.59 -13.56 -2.90
N ALA A 162 -8.44 -14.04 -3.36
CA ALA A 162 -7.62 -14.98 -2.61
C ALA A 162 -7.16 -14.39 -1.26
N GLY A 163 -6.67 -13.15 -1.26
CA GLY A 163 -6.25 -12.43 -0.04
C GLY A 163 -7.41 -12.18 0.92
N GLY A 164 -8.53 -11.66 0.42
CA GLY A 164 -9.72 -11.34 1.22
C GLY A 164 -10.32 -12.59 1.88
N HIS A 165 -10.39 -13.71 1.15
CA HIS A 165 -10.83 -14.97 1.74
C HIS A 165 -9.82 -15.52 2.76
N ALA A 166 -8.52 -15.39 2.52
CA ALA A 166 -7.50 -15.83 3.47
C ALA A 166 -7.56 -15.07 4.78
N ILE A 167 -7.69 -13.73 4.72
CA ILE A 167 -7.76 -12.88 5.92
C ILE A 167 -9.08 -13.06 6.68
N GLY A 168 -10.16 -13.46 5.99
CA GLY A 168 -11.48 -13.70 6.56
C GLY A 168 -11.64 -15.05 7.28
N ARG A 169 -10.60 -15.89 7.42
CA ARG A 169 -10.70 -17.24 7.97
C ARG A 169 -9.75 -17.51 9.14
N GLY A 170 -10.12 -18.47 9.98
CA GLY A 170 -9.28 -19.01 11.04
C GLY A 170 -8.66 -17.95 11.93
N PHE A 171 -7.36 -18.10 12.21
CA PHE A 171 -6.59 -17.18 13.04
C PHE A 171 -6.58 -15.74 12.47
N ASN A 172 -6.48 -15.59 11.15
CA ASN A 172 -6.50 -14.27 10.50
C ASN A 172 -7.76 -13.50 10.83
N ARG A 173 -8.94 -14.16 10.79
CA ARG A 173 -10.21 -13.53 11.13
C ARG A 173 -10.24 -13.05 12.58
N GLN A 174 -9.72 -13.86 13.51
CA GLN A 174 -9.76 -13.55 14.94
C GLN A 174 -8.81 -12.39 15.32
N VAL A 175 -7.70 -12.24 14.62
CA VAL A 175 -6.67 -11.24 14.93
C VAL A 175 -6.74 -10.07 13.97
N TYR A 176 -6.42 -10.28 12.70
CA TYR A 176 -6.21 -9.20 11.73
C TYR A 176 -7.51 -8.58 11.23
N THR A 177 -8.50 -9.41 10.88
CA THR A 177 -9.80 -8.88 10.44
C THR A 177 -10.46 -8.05 11.53
N ARG A 178 -10.44 -8.51 12.78
CA ARG A 178 -10.97 -7.73 13.91
C ARG A 178 -10.19 -6.43 14.11
N MET A 179 -8.88 -6.46 13.96
CA MET A 179 -8.05 -5.26 14.06
C MET A 179 -8.43 -4.22 13.00
N PHE A 180 -8.57 -4.64 11.72
CA PHE A 180 -8.97 -3.76 10.64
C PHE A 180 -10.38 -3.21 10.83
N LEU A 181 -11.35 -4.07 11.11
CA LEU A 181 -12.75 -3.62 11.33
C LEU A 181 -12.88 -2.67 12.52
N ARG A 182 -12.01 -2.80 13.55
CA ARG A 182 -11.99 -1.90 14.70
C ARG A 182 -11.60 -0.46 14.33
N SER A 183 -10.77 -0.27 13.31
CA SER A 183 -10.41 1.07 12.80
C SER A 183 -11.34 1.53 11.68
N MET A 184 -11.73 0.64 10.77
CA MET A 184 -12.52 0.98 9.59
C MET A 184 -13.97 1.36 9.92
N LYS A 185 -14.64 0.63 10.84
CA LYS A 185 -16.04 0.89 11.21
C LYS A 185 -16.26 2.28 11.81
N PRO A 186 -15.45 2.77 12.79
CA PRO A 186 -15.57 4.14 13.27
C PRO A 186 -15.42 5.20 12.17
N LYS A 187 -14.47 5.01 11.24
CA LYS A 187 -14.30 5.91 10.09
C LYS A 187 -15.53 5.90 9.18
N ALA A 188 -16.07 4.72 8.89
CA ALA A 188 -17.30 4.60 8.12
C ALA A 188 -18.49 5.26 8.81
N LEU A 189 -18.64 5.14 10.15
CA LEU A 189 -19.66 5.85 10.91
C LEU A 189 -19.50 7.37 10.83
N ALA A 190 -18.27 7.87 10.94
CA ALA A 190 -18.00 9.29 10.78
C ALA A 190 -18.31 9.76 9.34
N LYS A 191 -18.01 8.94 8.32
CA LYS A 191 -18.40 9.21 6.93
C LYS A 191 -19.93 9.22 6.74
N TRP A 192 -20.64 8.32 7.40
CA TRP A 192 -22.10 8.33 7.37
C TRP A 192 -22.70 9.58 8.05
N ALA A 193 -22.06 10.07 9.12
CA ALA A 193 -22.47 11.31 9.78
C ALA A 193 -22.23 12.54 8.88
N GLN A 194 -21.17 12.57 8.09
CA GLN A 194 -20.94 13.60 7.07
C GLN A 194 -21.94 13.51 5.91
N HIS A 195 -22.34 12.31 5.51
CA HIS A 195 -23.18 12.02 4.36
C HIS A 195 -24.30 11.03 4.75
N PRO A 196 -25.37 11.47 5.42
CA PRO A 196 -26.46 10.58 5.85
C PRO A 196 -27.10 9.86 4.66
N GLY A 197 -27.33 8.55 4.81
CA GLY A 197 -27.94 7.73 3.76
C GLY A 197 -26.96 7.13 2.75
N LEU A 198 -25.65 7.39 2.87
CA LEU A 198 -24.63 6.92 1.94
C LEU A 198 -24.56 5.38 1.84
N PHE A 199 -24.87 4.69 2.93
CA PHE A 199 -24.96 3.22 3.00
C PHE A 199 -25.86 2.80 4.19
N ASN A 200 -26.19 1.51 4.28
CA ASN A 200 -26.94 1.00 5.41
C ASN A 200 -26.05 0.84 6.66
N ARG A 201 -26.16 1.79 7.58
CA ARG A 201 -25.36 1.89 8.82
C ARG A 201 -25.43 0.62 9.68
N GLU A 202 -26.64 0.10 9.92
CA GLU A 202 -26.85 -1.04 10.82
C GLU A 202 -26.20 -2.31 10.25
N ARG A 203 -26.41 -2.59 8.98
CA ARG A 203 -25.78 -3.71 8.29
C ARG A 203 -24.26 -3.60 8.29
N LEU A 204 -23.71 -2.38 8.04
CA LEU A 204 -22.27 -2.18 8.06
C LEU A 204 -21.67 -2.44 9.45
N MET A 205 -22.33 -1.99 10.51
CA MET A 205 -21.87 -2.24 11.88
C MET A 205 -21.94 -3.72 12.26
N ALA A 206 -22.83 -4.48 11.64
CA ALA A 206 -22.94 -5.93 11.81
C ALA A 206 -21.91 -6.73 11.00
N ALA A 207 -21.22 -6.12 10.03
CA ALA A 207 -20.23 -6.79 9.20
C ALA A 207 -19.13 -7.48 10.06
N ARG A 208 -18.79 -8.74 9.74
CA ARG A 208 -17.90 -9.58 10.54
C ARG A 208 -16.54 -9.86 9.88
N ASP A 209 -16.43 -9.49 8.61
CA ASP A 209 -15.19 -9.63 7.84
C ASP A 209 -15.08 -8.54 6.76
N LEU A 210 -13.97 -8.54 6.02
CA LEU A 210 -13.71 -7.56 4.97
C LEU A 210 -14.64 -7.75 3.77
N TYR A 211 -15.08 -8.98 3.49
CA TYR A 211 -16.03 -9.24 2.40
C TYR A 211 -17.36 -8.51 2.65
N GLU A 212 -17.93 -8.70 3.85
CA GLU A 212 -19.19 -8.03 4.24
C GLU A 212 -19.00 -6.50 4.30
N PHE A 213 -17.85 -6.02 4.81
CA PHE A 213 -17.54 -4.59 4.85
C PHE A 213 -17.44 -4.00 3.45
N ASP A 214 -16.68 -4.61 2.56
CA ASP A 214 -16.51 -4.14 1.19
C ASP A 214 -17.83 -4.16 0.41
N ASN A 215 -18.69 -5.15 0.68
CA ASN A 215 -20.00 -5.25 0.04
C ASN A 215 -20.96 -4.11 0.41
N LEU A 216 -20.80 -3.57 1.62
CA LEU A 216 -21.69 -2.55 2.17
C LEU A 216 -21.14 -1.13 2.10
N PHE A 217 -19.81 -1.01 1.96
CA PHE A 217 -19.12 0.28 1.99
C PHE A 217 -18.25 0.49 0.75
N THR A 218 -17.16 -0.27 0.60
CA THR A 218 -16.16 -0.01 -0.46
C THR A 218 -16.75 -0.14 -1.86
N ALA A 219 -17.48 -1.21 -2.13
CA ALA A 219 -18.04 -1.46 -3.45
C ALA A 219 -19.06 -0.38 -3.88
N PRO A 220 -20.12 -0.09 -3.10
CA PRO A 220 -21.12 0.90 -3.53
C PRO A 220 -20.55 2.33 -3.61
N LEU A 221 -19.61 2.72 -2.73
CA LEU A 221 -19.02 4.05 -2.77
C LEU A 221 -18.16 4.31 -4.02
N HIS A 222 -17.68 3.26 -4.68
CA HIS A 222 -16.78 3.36 -5.83
C HIS A 222 -17.36 2.76 -7.11
N GLY A 223 -18.69 2.57 -7.16
CA GLY A 223 -19.39 2.14 -8.38
C GLY A 223 -19.18 0.68 -8.79
N PHE A 224 -18.78 -0.16 -7.84
CA PHE A 224 -18.77 -1.62 -8.01
C PHE A 224 -20.11 -2.21 -7.61
N LYS A 225 -20.51 -3.31 -8.28
CA LYS A 225 -21.80 -3.97 -8.03
C LYS A 225 -21.86 -4.61 -6.63
N ASN A 226 -20.75 -5.20 -6.21
CA ASN A 226 -20.58 -5.90 -4.94
C ASN A 226 -19.08 -6.17 -4.70
N THR A 227 -18.74 -6.87 -3.62
CA THR A 227 -17.37 -7.25 -3.28
C THR A 227 -16.70 -8.07 -4.36
N ASP A 228 -17.40 -9.03 -4.97
CA ASP A 228 -16.82 -9.89 -6.02
C ASP A 228 -16.41 -9.06 -7.25
N ASP A 229 -17.26 -8.15 -7.69
CA ASP A 229 -16.97 -7.22 -8.78
C ASP A 229 -15.80 -6.29 -8.43
N TYR A 230 -15.77 -5.76 -7.21
CA TYR A 230 -14.66 -4.95 -6.71
C TYR A 230 -13.35 -5.75 -6.73
N TRP A 231 -13.30 -6.89 -6.08
CA TRP A 231 -12.08 -7.69 -5.98
C TRP A 231 -11.58 -8.16 -7.35
N LEU A 232 -12.50 -8.55 -8.24
CA LEU A 232 -12.15 -8.94 -9.61
C LEU A 232 -11.50 -7.78 -10.38
N ARG A 233 -12.16 -6.61 -10.42
CA ARG A 233 -11.73 -5.47 -11.24
C ARG A 233 -10.54 -4.72 -10.65
N ALA A 234 -10.39 -4.73 -9.33
CA ALA A 234 -9.31 -4.06 -8.63
C ALA A 234 -8.04 -4.92 -8.49
N SER A 235 -8.08 -6.22 -8.74
CA SER A 235 -6.91 -7.10 -8.68
C SER A 235 -5.89 -6.79 -9.77
N ALA A 236 -4.61 -6.68 -9.38
CA ALA A 236 -3.53 -6.43 -10.33
C ALA A 236 -3.03 -7.71 -11.03
N LYS A 237 -3.18 -8.88 -10.40
CA LYS A 237 -2.63 -10.16 -10.91
C LYS A 237 -2.99 -10.44 -12.38
N PRO A 238 -4.25 -10.31 -12.83
CA PRO A 238 -4.63 -10.66 -14.21
C PRO A 238 -3.97 -9.80 -15.29
N HIS A 239 -3.39 -8.67 -14.91
CA HIS A 239 -2.89 -7.66 -15.85
C HIS A 239 -1.39 -7.36 -15.69
N LEU A 240 -0.62 -8.18 -14.97
CA LEU A 240 0.82 -7.95 -14.74
C LEU A 240 1.63 -7.88 -16.04
N ALA A 241 1.23 -8.59 -17.08
CA ALA A 241 1.88 -8.55 -18.39
C ALA A 241 1.72 -7.19 -19.11
N ARG A 242 0.81 -6.30 -18.65
CA ARG A 242 0.60 -4.96 -19.23
C ARG A 242 1.57 -3.91 -18.71
N ILE A 243 2.32 -4.18 -17.64
CA ILE A 243 3.28 -3.24 -17.05
C ILE A 243 4.44 -2.98 -18.02
N ARG A 244 4.81 -1.71 -18.18
CA ARG A 244 5.82 -1.23 -19.14
C ARG A 244 7.02 -0.52 -18.48
N VAL A 245 7.04 -0.45 -17.15
CA VAL A 245 8.18 0.06 -16.37
C VAL A 245 8.76 -1.06 -15.51
N PRO A 246 10.02 -1.01 -15.09
CA PRO A 246 10.57 -1.99 -14.17
C PRO A 246 9.70 -2.07 -12.91
N ALA A 247 9.22 -3.28 -12.60
CA ALA A 247 8.31 -3.52 -11.49
C ALA A 247 8.75 -4.75 -10.69
N LEU A 248 9.01 -4.56 -9.40
CA LEU A 248 9.26 -5.64 -8.45
C LEU A 248 7.95 -6.06 -7.79
N VAL A 249 7.66 -7.35 -7.78
CA VAL A 249 6.58 -7.93 -6.98
C VAL A 249 7.20 -8.86 -5.93
N LEU A 250 7.30 -8.35 -4.69
CA LEU A 250 7.87 -9.05 -3.54
C LEU A 250 6.76 -9.59 -2.63
N ASN A 251 6.61 -10.91 -2.57
CA ASN A 251 5.67 -11.58 -1.66
C ASN A 251 6.34 -12.78 -1.00
N ALA A 252 6.36 -12.84 0.32
CA ALA A 252 6.82 -14.02 1.03
C ALA A 252 5.80 -15.18 0.88
N ARG A 253 6.30 -16.40 0.61
CA ARG A 253 5.41 -17.57 0.44
C ARG A 253 4.68 -17.96 1.73
N ASN A 254 5.16 -17.52 2.89
CA ASN A 254 4.52 -17.75 4.18
C ASN A 254 3.73 -16.55 4.69
N ASP A 255 3.38 -15.60 3.82
CA ASP A 255 2.54 -14.45 4.16
C ASP A 255 1.14 -14.96 4.57
N PRO A 256 0.65 -14.62 5.79
CA PRO A 256 -0.65 -15.07 6.24
C PRO A 256 -1.83 -14.41 5.51
N PHE A 257 -1.61 -13.29 4.81
CA PHE A 257 -2.67 -12.57 4.08
C PHE A 257 -2.72 -12.93 2.60
N VAL A 258 -1.57 -13.34 2.04
CA VAL A 258 -1.45 -13.66 0.62
C VAL A 258 -1.09 -15.12 0.46
N PRO A 259 -2.05 -16.00 0.15
CA PRO A 259 -1.79 -17.43 -0.01
C PRO A 259 -0.72 -17.68 -1.08
N ALA A 260 0.24 -18.56 -0.79
CA ALA A 260 1.30 -18.91 -1.74
C ALA A 260 0.74 -19.44 -3.08
N SER A 261 -0.41 -20.10 -3.06
CA SER A 261 -1.12 -20.59 -4.26
C SER A 261 -1.68 -19.46 -5.14
N SER A 262 -1.86 -18.26 -4.62
CA SER A 262 -2.33 -17.08 -5.37
C SER A 262 -1.20 -16.24 -5.97
N LEU A 263 0.05 -16.54 -5.61
CA LEU A 263 1.21 -15.80 -6.15
C LEU A 263 1.37 -16.06 -7.65
N PRO A 264 1.79 -15.05 -8.41
CA PRO A 264 1.97 -15.20 -9.85
C PRO A 264 3.18 -16.07 -10.18
N GLY A 265 3.06 -16.85 -11.23
CA GLY A 265 4.18 -17.56 -11.86
C GLY A 265 4.86 -16.71 -12.94
N ALA A 266 6.04 -17.15 -13.38
CA ALA A 266 6.80 -16.44 -14.42
C ALA A 266 6.02 -16.28 -15.74
N HIS A 267 5.12 -17.21 -16.04
CA HIS A 267 4.28 -17.16 -17.26
C HIS A 267 3.12 -16.17 -17.19
N GLU A 268 2.79 -15.64 -16.00
CA GLU A 268 1.72 -14.67 -15.79
C GLU A 268 2.21 -13.21 -15.82
N VAL A 269 3.51 -12.98 -15.95
CA VAL A 269 4.11 -11.64 -15.92
C VAL A 269 4.77 -11.26 -17.24
N GLY A 270 4.85 -9.95 -17.49
CA GLY A 270 5.60 -9.41 -18.63
C GLY A 270 7.08 -9.22 -18.31
N ARG A 271 7.88 -8.91 -19.35
CA ARG A 271 9.33 -8.72 -19.27
C ARG A 271 9.81 -7.64 -18.27
N CYS A 272 8.94 -6.70 -17.94
CA CYS A 272 9.27 -5.61 -17.01
C CYS A 272 9.00 -5.98 -15.54
N VAL A 273 8.48 -7.19 -15.25
CA VAL A 273 8.12 -7.59 -13.90
C VAL A 273 9.09 -8.63 -13.35
N THR A 274 9.72 -8.29 -12.25
CA THR A 274 10.58 -9.19 -11.46
C THR A 274 9.81 -9.76 -10.28
N LEU A 275 9.82 -11.07 -10.11
CA LEU A 275 9.17 -11.76 -8.99
C LEU A 275 10.20 -12.14 -7.92
N TRP A 276 10.01 -11.61 -6.69
CA TRP A 276 10.72 -12.09 -5.51
C TRP A 276 9.75 -12.81 -4.59
N GLN A 277 9.92 -14.11 -4.43
CA GLN A 277 9.01 -14.96 -3.64
C GLN A 277 9.80 -15.77 -2.60
N PRO A 278 10.46 -15.12 -1.60
CA PRO A 278 11.20 -15.82 -0.57
C PRO A 278 10.28 -16.73 0.25
N ALA A 279 10.83 -17.83 0.77
CA ALA A 279 10.08 -18.79 1.58
C ALA A 279 9.51 -18.17 2.86
N HIS A 280 10.22 -17.18 3.43
CA HIS A 280 9.91 -16.57 4.72
C HIS A 280 9.95 -15.03 4.64
N GLY A 281 9.13 -14.38 5.45
CA GLY A 281 9.00 -12.91 5.52
C GLY A 281 7.76 -12.48 6.32
N GLY A 282 6.70 -13.29 6.28
CA GLY A 282 5.40 -12.89 6.80
C GLY A 282 4.80 -11.74 5.97
N HIS A 283 3.79 -11.09 6.52
CA HIS A 283 3.20 -9.90 5.91
C HIS A 283 3.99 -8.65 6.34
N VAL A 284 4.81 -8.11 5.44
CA VAL A 284 5.65 -6.91 5.66
C VAL A 284 6.57 -7.03 6.88
N GLY A 285 6.93 -8.25 7.26
CA GLY A 285 7.73 -8.49 8.46
C GLY A 285 9.22 -8.47 8.16
N PHE A 286 9.70 -9.51 7.50
CA PHE A 286 11.13 -9.71 7.16
C PHE A 286 12.11 -9.36 8.31
N PRO A 287 11.84 -9.80 9.55
CA PRO A 287 12.73 -9.49 10.67
C PRO A 287 14.10 -10.11 10.44
N SER A 288 15.15 -9.33 10.71
CA SER A 288 16.53 -9.74 10.55
C SER A 288 17.39 -9.25 11.71
N GLY A 289 18.62 -9.79 11.84
CA GLY A 289 19.56 -9.44 12.89
C GLY A 289 19.28 -10.13 14.24
N ARG A 290 20.12 -9.79 15.25
CA ARG A 290 20.00 -10.31 16.62
C ARG A 290 18.75 -9.75 17.32
N PHE A 291 18.18 -10.57 18.21
CA PHE A 291 17.00 -10.20 19.02
C PHE A 291 17.14 -8.79 19.65
N PRO A 292 16.12 -7.92 19.60
CA PRO A 292 14.77 -8.13 19.07
C PRO A 292 14.67 -8.08 17.54
N GLY A 293 15.78 -7.89 16.82
CA GLY A 293 15.83 -7.77 15.36
C GLY A 293 15.45 -6.37 14.87
N HIS A 294 15.51 -6.21 13.55
CA HIS A 294 15.10 -4.99 12.85
C HIS A 294 14.36 -5.34 11.55
N VAL A 295 13.63 -4.38 11.01
CA VAL A 295 12.84 -4.53 9.76
C VAL A 295 13.46 -3.77 8.57
N ARG A 296 14.74 -3.43 8.63
CA ARG A 296 15.43 -2.66 7.59
C ARG A 296 15.84 -3.49 6.37
N GLY A 297 16.09 -4.78 6.53
CA GLY A 297 16.66 -5.62 5.47
C GLY A 297 15.79 -5.67 4.20
N MET A 298 14.47 -5.70 4.34
CA MET A 298 13.56 -5.65 3.19
C MET A 298 13.56 -4.26 2.53
N PRO A 299 13.38 -3.13 3.23
CA PRO A 299 13.54 -1.80 2.64
C PRO A 299 14.87 -1.59 1.92
N GLU A 300 15.99 -2.00 2.52
CA GLU A 300 17.32 -1.91 1.91
C GLU A 300 17.37 -2.69 0.57
N ALA A 301 16.96 -3.95 0.57
CA ALA A 301 16.95 -4.78 -0.64
C ALA A 301 16.02 -4.22 -1.74
N VAL A 302 14.84 -3.69 -1.36
CA VAL A 302 13.90 -3.09 -2.29
C VAL A 302 14.45 -1.79 -2.89
N VAL A 303 15.05 -0.92 -2.07
CA VAL A 303 15.65 0.34 -2.55
C VAL A 303 16.86 0.05 -3.44
N ASP A 304 17.69 -0.93 -3.09
CA ASP A 304 18.81 -1.34 -3.94
C ASP A 304 18.34 -1.85 -5.30
N TRP A 305 17.26 -2.63 -5.35
CA TRP A 305 16.66 -3.05 -6.61
C TRP A 305 16.07 -1.87 -7.40
N LEU A 306 15.38 -0.93 -6.74
CA LEU A 306 14.82 0.26 -7.41
C LEU A 306 15.88 1.15 -8.04
N ARG A 307 17.10 1.18 -7.52
CA ARG A 307 18.24 1.96 -8.06
C ARG A 307 18.82 1.35 -9.34
N ALA A 308 18.77 0.05 -9.47
CA ALA A 308 19.30 -0.69 -10.62
C ALA A 308 18.37 -1.88 -10.92
N PRO A 309 17.16 -1.61 -11.46
CA PRO A 309 16.23 -2.68 -11.77
C PRO A 309 16.77 -3.59 -12.86
N ALA A 310 16.72 -4.93 -12.59
CA ALA A 310 17.17 -5.96 -13.51
C ALA A 310 16.15 -6.19 -14.64
#